data_29e1bdf97efd4db2d049a9de42ea5ebd
#
_entry.id   29e1bdf97efd4db2d049a9de42ea5ebd
#
_cell.length_a   1.000
_cell.length_b   1.000
_cell.length_c   1.000
_cell.angle_alpha   90.00
_cell.angle_beta   90.00
_cell.angle_gamma   90.00
#
_symmetry.space_group_name_H-M   'P 1'
#
loop_
_entity.id
_entity.type
_entity.pdbx_description
1 polymer ?
#
loop_
_entity_poly.entity_id
_entity_poly.type
_entity_poly.pdbx_seq_one_letter_code
_entity_poly.pdbx_strand_id
1 'polypeptide(L)'
;MPPASRDSALSENPPSGGALVVLGIEASCDETAAAVVRRDGSGRGAILSNVVRSQLAEHRPYGGVVPEIAARAHVECLDAIVQAALDEAGIELAALSAVAATAGPGLNGGLVAGLVTGKALALATGKPFLAINHLEAHALTPRLTCALAFPYCLFLASGGHTQIVAVVGVGEYVRLGTTVDDAMEIGRASCRERV
;
A
#
# COMPACT_ATOMS: atom_id res chain seq x y z
N MET A 1 22.27 -17.07 -23.65
CA MET A 1 22.68 -16.21 -22.53
C MET A 1 21.98 -16.68 -21.29
N PRO A 2 22.66 -17.09 -20.21
CA PRO A 2 22.02 -17.45 -18.96
C PRO A 2 21.52 -16.19 -18.23
N PRO A 3 20.43 -16.27 -17.45
CA PRO A 3 19.93 -15.12 -16.70
C PRO A 3 20.93 -14.76 -15.59
N ALA A 4 21.16 -13.45 -15.44
CA ALA A 4 22.02 -12.90 -14.41
C ALA A 4 21.48 -13.27 -13.01
N SER A 5 22.36 -13.80 -12.19
CA SER A 5 22.13 -14.10 -10.78
C SER A 5 21.79 -12.81 -10.02
N ARG A 6 20.57 -12.72 -9.51
CA ARG A 6 20.17 -11.76 -8.47
C ARG A 6 20.47 -12.35 -7.10
N ASP A 7 21.74 -12.53 -6.81
CA ASP A 7 22.17 -12.93 -5.48
C ASP A 7 22.74 -11.73 -4.70
N SER A 8 22.36 -11.69 -3.43
CA SER A 8 23.02 -11.00 -2.32
C SER A 8 22.70 -9.54 -2.04
N ALA A 9 21.43 -9.17 -1.75
CA ALA A 9 21.20 -7.92 -1.02
C ALA A 9 20.02 -7.94 -0.01
N LEU A 10 19.40 -9.07 0.27
CA LEU A 10 18.23 -9.12 1.19
C LEU A 10 18.40 -10.06 2.40
N SER A 11 19.62 -10.41 2.79
CA SER A 11 19.86 -11.29 3.94
C SER A 11 20.55 -10.59 5.12
N GLU A 12 20.28 -9.32 5.36
CA GLU A 12 20.63 -8.75 6.66
C GLU A 12 19.35 -8.59 7.46
N ASN A 13 19.14 -9.50 8.43
CA ASN A 13 18.20 -9.28 9.51
C ASN A 13 18.49 -7.89 10.09
N PRO A 14 17.48 -7.01 10.24
CA PRO A 14 17.70 -5.72 10.87
C PRO A 14 18.29 -5.96 12.26
N PRO A 15 19.22 -5.11 12.72
CA PRO A 15 19.89 -5.30 14.00
C PRO A 15 18.85 -5.50 15.10
N SER A 16 19.04 -6.54 15.86
CA SER A 16 18.23 -6.91 17.02
C SER A 16 18.22 -5.73 18.01
N GLY A 17 17.05 -5.07 18.18
CA GLY A 17 16.90 -4.23 19.35
C GLY A 17 16.13 -2.93 19.27
N GLY A 18 15.75 -2.39 18.14
CA GLY A 18 15.00 -1.13 18.06
C GLY A 18 13.58 -1.29 17.51
N ALA A 19 12.60 -0.56 18.04
CA ALA A 19 11.31 -0.42 17.39
C ALA A 19 11.49 0.34 16.06
N LEU A 20 10.89 -0.18 14.98
CA LEU A 20 10.86 0.48 13.68
C LEU A 20 9.53 1.22 13.55
N VAL A 21 9.58 2.49 13.15
CA VAL A 21 8.40 3.31 12.87
C VAL A 21 8.44 3.74 11.41
N VAL A 22 7.42 3.39 10.64
CA VAL A 22 7.37 3.63 9.20
C VAL A 22 6.11 4.42 8.86
N LEU A 23 6.29 5.49 8.09
CA LEU A 23 5.20 6.20 7.42
C LEU A 23 4.92 5.50 6.10
N GLY A 24 3.67 5.04 5.90
CA GLY A 24 3.18 4.50 4.64
C GLY A 24 2.27 5.49 3.92
N ILE A 25 2.40 5.61 2.60
CA ILE A 25 1.60 6.48 1.73
C ILE A 25 0.94 5.62 0.65
N GLU A 26 -0.38 5.78 0.48
CA GLU A 26 -1.17 5.11 -0.56
C GLU A 26 -1.92 6.15 -1.40
N ALA A 27 -1.75 6.08 -2.72
CA ALA A 27 -2.39 6.96 -3.70
C ALA A 27 -2.59 6.24 -5.05
N SER A 28 -2.78 4.92 -5.06
CA SER A 28 -2.78 4.13 -6.29
C SER A 28 -4.09 4.17 -7.08
N CYS A 29 -5.21 4.59 -6.46
CA CYS A 29 -6.52 4.63 -7.11
C CYS A 29 -7.30 5.92 -6.78
N ASP A 30 -8.37 5.84 -6.01
CA ASP A 30 -9.30 6.92 -5.69
C ASP A 30 -9.39 7.23 -4.19
N GLU A 31 -8.45 6.71 -3.44
CA GLU A 31 -8.27 7.02 -2.02
C GLU A 31 -6.86 7.54 -1.77
N THR A 32 -6.76 8.64 -1.03
CA THR A 32 -5.48 9.14 -0.52
C THR A 32 -5.35 8.74 0.93
N ALA A 33 -4.31 7.99 1.27
CA ALA A 33 -4.11 7.56 2.64
C ALA A 33 -2.66 7.71 3.10
N ALA A 34 -2.50 7.95 4.40
CA ALA A 34 -1.24 7.83 5.09
C ALA A 34 -1.44 7.14 6.45
N ALA A 35 -0.49 6.31 6.82
CA ALA A 35 -0.53 5.58 8.08
C ALA A 35 0.87 5.53 8.71
N VAL A 36 0.92 5.58 10.03
CA VAL A 36 2.15 5.32 10.78
C VAL A 36 2.03 3.96 11.45
N VAL A 37 2.97 3.09 11.14
CA VAL A 37 3.01 1.72 11.66
C VAL A 37 4.30 1.52 12.44
N ARG A 38 4.19 0.88 13.61
CA ARG A 38 5.33 0.50 14.43
C ARG A 38 5.49 -1.01 14.45
N ARG A 39 6.73 -1.47 14.34
CA ARG A 39 7.13 -2.86 14.64
C ARG A 39 8.06 -2.84 15.85
N ASP A 40 7.72 -3.56 16.90
CA ASP A 40 8.56 -3.67 18.09
C ASP A 40 9.70 -4.68 17.90
N GLY A 41 10.60 -4.76 18.90
CA GLY A 41 11.74 -5.68 18.88
C GLY A 41 11.35 -7.17 18.90
N SER A 42 10.10 -7.52 19.24
CA SER A 42 9.56 -8.89 19.15
C SER A 42 9.00 -9.22 17.78
N GLY A 43 8.96 -8.24 16.85
CA GLY A 43 8.38 -8.38 15.53
C GLY A 43 6.89 -8.10 15.44
N ARG A 44 6.24 -7.69 16.55
CA ARG A 44 4.80 -7.34 16.55
C ARG A 44 4.59 -5.98 15.92
N GLY A 45 3.65 -5.92 14.99
CA GLY A 45 3.19 -4.69 14.37
C GLY A 45 2.09 -4.01 15.19
N ALA A 46 2.04 -2.67 15.13
CA ALA A 46 0.95 -1.86 15.65
C ALA A 46 0.68 -0.70 14.70
N ILE A 47 -0.59 -0.42 14.42
CA ILE A 47 -1.03 0.75 13.67
C ILE A 47 -1.13 1.89 14.68
N LEU A 48 -0.32 2.95 14.50
CA LEU A 48 -0.34 4.14 15.36
C LEU A 48 -1.32 5.17 14.83
N SER A 49 -1.46 5.27 13.51
CA SER A 49 -2.45 6.11 12.84
C SER A 49 -2.84 5.51 11.50
N ASN A 50 -4.04 5.86 11.01
CA ASN A 50 -4.52 5.46 9.68
C ASN A 50 -5.52 6.49 9.16
N VAL A 51 -5.04 7.47 8.41
CA VAL A 51 -5.83 8.55 7.85
C VAL A 51 -6.14 8.26 6.40
N VAL A 52 -7.41 8.21 6.04
CA VAL A 52 -7.89 7.91 4.68
C VAL A 52 -8.86 9.00 4.24
N ARG A 53 -8.65 9.53 3.04
CA ARG A 53 -9.58 10.41 2.34
C ARG A 53 -10.07 9.73 1.07
N SER A 54 -11.36 9.39 1.01
CA SER A 54 -12.00 8.88 -0.19
C SER A 54 -12.37 10.02 -1.14
N GLN A 55 -12.19 9.77 -2.43
CA GLN A 55 -12.56 10.68 -3.53
C GLN A 55 -13.90 10.27 -4.18
N LEU A 56 -14.73 9.49 -3.47
CA LEU A 56 -16.00 8.98 -4.00
C LEU A 56 -16.93 10.09 -4.46
N ALA A 57 -16.95 11.23 -3.73
CA ALA A 57 -17.78 12.38 -4.07
C ALA A 57 -17.36 13.02 -5.40
N GLU A 58 -16.07 13.12 -5.65
CA GLU A 58 -15.46 13.68 -6.85
C GLU A 58 -15.76 12.83 -8.09
N HIS A 59 -15.79 11.50 -7.92
CA HIS A 59 -15.99 10.55 -9.00
C HIS A 59 -17.44 10.18 -9.28
N ARG A 60 -18.33 10.36 -8.30
CA ARG A 60 -19.75 10.00 -8.41
C ARG A 60 -20.48 10.54 -9.64
N PRO A 61 -20.25 11.80 -10.08
CA PRO A 61 -20.90 12.34 -11.29
C PRO A 61 -20.55 11.63 -12.59
N TYR A 62 -19.43 10.88 -12.59
CA TYR A 62 -18.89 10.21 -13.77
C TYR A 62 -19.21 8.71 -13.79
N GLY A 63 -19.82 8.17 -12.72
CA GLY A 63 -20.14 6.74 -12.63
C GLY A 63 -18.94 5.81 -12.43
N GLY A 64 -17.74 6.35 -12.21
CA GLY A 64 -16.51 5.59 -12.01
C GLY A 64 -15.30 6.50 -11.83
N VAL A 65 -14.15 5.91 -11.53
CA VAL A 65 -12.92 6.66 -11.27
C VAL A 65 -12.39 7.32 -12.54
N VAL A 66 -12.19 8.64 -12.48
CA VAL A 66 -11.56 9.43 -13.54
C VAL A 66 -10.10 9.67 -13.18
N PRO A 67 -9.12 9.07 -13.86
CA PRO A 67 -7.72 9.07 -13.44
C PRO A 67 -7.11 10.47 -13.26
N GLU A 68 -7.50 11.43 -14.10
CA GLU A 68 -6.99 12.81 -14.02
C GLU A 68 -7.54 13.56 -12.81
N ILE A 69 -8.82 13.34 -12.46
CA ILE A 69 -9.43 13.91 -11.26
C ILE A 69 -8.75 13.30 -10.02
N ALA A 70 -8.56 11.98 -10.01
CA ALA A 70 -7.88 11.30 -8.92
C ALA A 70 -6.47 11.85 -8.71
N ALA A 71 -5.69 12.00 -9.77
CA ALA A 71 -4.32 12.52 -9.68
C ALA A 71 -4.26 13.92 -9.05
N ARG A 72 -5.16 14.83 -9.45
CA ARG A 72 -5.25 16.19 -8.89
C ARG A 72 -5.66 16.16 -7.43
N ALA A 73 -6.68 15.39 -7.08
CA ALA A 73 -7.15 15.27 -5.71
C ALA A 73 -6.07 14.71 -4.76
N HIS A 74 -5.22 13.77 -5.21
CA HIS A 74 -4.06 13.32 -4.45
C HIS A 74 -3.09 14.46 -4.17
N VAL A 75 -2.70 15.22 -5.19
CA VAL A 75 -1.75 16.34 -5.04
C VAL A 75 -2.29 17.41 -4.08
N GLU A 76 -3.61 17.67 -4.12
CA GLU A 76 -4.25 18.70 -3.29
C GLU A 76 -4.33 18.38 -1.80
N CYS A 77 -4.29 17.08 -1.42
CA CYS A 77 -4.55 16.70 -0.03
C CYS A 77 -3.45 15.87 0.63
N LEU A 78 -2.47 15.37 -0.14
CA LEU A 78 -1.52 14.38 0.36
C LEU A 78 -0.65 14.92 1.51
N ASP A 79 -0.24 16.17 1.45
CA ASP A 79 0.50 16.84 2.52
C ASP A 79 -0.30 16.91 3.83
N ALA A 80 -1.56 17.32 3.75
CA ALA A 80 -2.45 17.38 4.92
C ALA A 80 -2.74 15.99 5.50
N ILE A 81 -2.91 14.97 4.64
CA ILE A 81 -3.14 13.58 5.08
C ILE A 81 -1.90 13.01 5.77
N VAL A 82 -0.71 13.27 5.22
CA VAL A 82 0.57 12.86 5.85
C VAL A 82 0.74 13.54 7.20
N GLN A 83 0.50 14.85 7.28
CA GLN A 83 0.61 15.60 8.54
C GLN A 83 -0.38 15.05 9.57
N ALA A 84 -1.64 14.86 9.20
CA ALA A 84 -2.65 14.30 10.09
C ALA A 84 -2.27 12.91 10.62
N ALA A 85 -1.68 12.06 9.77
CA ALA A 85 -1.23 10.74 10.19
C ALA A 85 -0.08 10.80 11.22
N LEU A 86 0.84 11.74 11.05
CA LEU A 86 1.93 11.98 12.00
C LEU A 86 1.41 12.54 13.33
N ASP A 87 0.49 13.49 13.27
CA ASP A 87 -0.12 14.12 14.45
C ASP A 87 -0.93 13.11 15.26
N GLU A 88 -1.76 12.29 14.60
CA GLU A 88 -2.54 11.22 15.24
C GLU A 88 -1.64 10.17 15.91
N ALA A 89 -0.52 9.84 15.26
CA ALA A 89 0.46 8.91 15.82
C ALA A 89 1.32 9.53 16.95
N GLY A 90 1.36 10.85 17.10
CA GLY A 90 2.27 11.56 17.98
C GLY A 90 3.74 11.37 17.59
N ILE A 91 4.03 11.26 16.30
CA ILE A 91 5.37 10.96 15.75
C ILE A 91 5.84 12.12 14.87
N GLU A 92 7.03 12.62 15.16
CA GLU A 92 7.69 13.59 14.29
C GLU A 92 8.39 12.89 13.10
N LEU A 93 8.52 13.58 11.96
CA LEU A 93 9.22 13.07 10.78
C LEU A 93 10.64 12.57 11.08
N ALA A 94 11.36 13.25 11.97
CA ALA A 94 12.71 12.88 12.36
C ALA A 94 12.78 11.53 13.10
N ALA A 95 11.70 11.14 13.78
CA ALA A 95 11.62 9.89 14.53
C ALA A 95 11.26 8.67 13.67
N LEU A 96 10.91 8.88 12.39
CA LEU A 96 10.66 7.78 11.46
C LEU A 96 11.92 6.96 11.21
N SER A 97 11.76 5.66 11.04
CA SER A 97 12.82 4.74 10.62
C SER A 97 12.91 4.65 9.09
N ALA A 98 11.78 4.79 8.40
CA ALA A 98 11.68 4.76 6.94
C ALA A 98 10.38 5.43 6.46
N VAL A 99 10.34 5.76 5.16
CA VAL A 99 9.12 6.17 4.45
C VAL A 99 8.83 5.14 3.38
N ALA A 100 7.59 4.70 3.29
CA ALA A 100 7.10 3.77 2.28
C ALA A 100 6.02 4.42 1.43
N ALA A 101 5.95 4.10 0.15
CA ALA A 101 4.84 4.49 -0.71
C ALA A 101 4.53 3.39 -1.73
N THR A 102 3.27 3.28 -2.10
CA THR A 102 2.82 2.37 -3.15
C THR A 102 3.43 2.76 -4.50
N ALA A 103 4.11 1.78 -5.13
CA ALA A 103 4.83 1.96 -6.38
C ALA A 103 4.12 1.34 -7.60
N GLY A 104 3.03 0.63 -7.36
CA GLY A 104 2.21 -0.04 -8.37
C GLY A 104 1.73 -1.42 -7.91
N PRO A 105 0.79 -2.02 -8.65
CA PRO A 105 0.02 -1.44 -9.75
C PRO A 105 -0.97 -0.37 -9.28
N GLY A 106 -1.47 0.47 -10.21
CA GLY A 106 -2.45 1.51 -9.91
C GLY A 106 -2.50 2.58 -11.01
N LEU A 107 -3.26 3.64 -10.76
CA LEU A 107 -3.38 4.78 -11.68
C LEU A 107 -2.08 5.61 -11.67
N ASN A 108 -1.47 5.79 -12.83
CA ASN A 108 -0.15 6.42 -12.96
C ASN A 108 -0.05 7.78 -12.26
N GLY A 109 -1.06 8.65 -12.42
CA GLY A 109 -1.04 9.99 -11.82
C GLY A 109 -1.00 9.97 -10.29
N GLY A 110 -1.83 9.14 -9.66
CA GLY A 110 -1.83 8.94 -8.22
C GLY A 110 -0.53 8.31 -7.72
N LEU A 111 -0.07 7.24 -8.38
CA LEU A 111 1.22 6.60 -8.05
C LEU A 111 2.37 7.59 -8.07
N VAL A 112 2.44 8.46 -9.10
CA VAL A 112 3.49 9.49 -9.19
C VAL A 112 3.40 10.47 -8.03
N ALA A 113 2.20 10.95 -7.67
CA ALA A 113 2.00 11.84 -6.54
C ALA A 113 2.50 11.22 -5.23
N GLY A 114 2.07 9.99 -4.92
CA GLY A 114 2.49 9.28 -3.71
C GLY A 114 3.99 8.98 -3.68
N LEU A 115 4.55 8.49 -4.79
CA LEU A 115 5.98 8.16 -4.90
C LEU A 115 6.88 9.39 -4.76
N VAL A 116 6.54 10.49 -5.44
CA VAL A 116 7.35 11.72 -5.38
C VAL A 116 7.32 12.30 -3.98
N THR A 117 6.14 12.36 -3.34
CA THR A 117 6.00 12.82 -1.96
C THR A 117 6.79 11.94 -0.99
N GLY A 118 6.64 10.61 -1.08
CA GLY A 118 7.36 9.68 -0.21
C GLY A 118 8.89 9.78 -0.38
N LYS A 119 9.38 9.87 -1.62
CA LYS A 119 10.81 10.06 -1.90
C LYS A 119 11.33 11.41 -1.40
N ALA A 120 10.55 12.49 -1.57
CA ALA A 120 10.94 13.81 -1.07
C ALA A 120 11.04 13.82 0.46
N LEU A 121 10.09 13.24 1.16
CA LEU A 121 10.14 13.09 2.62
C LEU A 121 11.33 12.24 3.08
N ALA A 122 11.57 11.10 2.44
CA ALA A 122 12.71 10.24 2.73
C ALA A 122 14.04 10.97 2.53
N LEU A 123 14.17 11.70 1.44
CA LEU A 123 15.38 12.52 1.14
C LEU A 123 15.57 13.64 2.17
N ALA A 124 14.52 14.39 2.46
CA ALA A 124 14.57 15.50 3.41
C ALA A 124 14.91 15.07 4.83
N THR A 125 14.52 13.87 5.22
CA THR A 125 14.77 13.31 6.56
C THR A 125 16.02 12.43 6.63
N GLY A 126 16.66 12.13 5.48
CA GLY A 126 17.78 11.19 5.41
C GLY A 126 17.39 9.75 5.74
N LYS A 127 16.12 9.37 5.53
CA LYS A 127 15.60 8.04 5.85
C LYS A 127 15.54 7.16 4.61
N PRO A 128 15.59 5.83 4.75
CA PRO A 128 15.33 4.90 3.66
C PRO A 128 13.95 5.09 3.05
N PHE A 129 13.85 4.94 1.72
CA PHE A 129 12.58 4.88 0.99
C PHE A 129 12.28 3.45 0.57
N LEU A 130 11.04 3.01 0.80
CA LEU A 130 10.55 1.69 0.45
C LEU A 130 9.46 1.82 -0.62
N ALA A 131 9.72 1.27 -1.80
CA ALA A 131 8.74 1.17 -2.88
C ALA A 131 7.93 -0.12 -2.70
N ILE A 132 6.63 0.00 -2.40
CA ILE A 132 5.78 -1.14 -2.04
C ILE A 132 4.85 -1.50 -3.20
N ASN A 133 4.75 -2.78 -3.50
CA ASN A 133 3.73 -3.29 -4.41
C ASN A 133 2.36 -3.27 -3.73
N HIS A 134 1.37 -2.64 -4.39
CA HIS A 134 0.00 -2.50 -3.87
C HIS A 134 -0.66 -3.84 -3.51
N LEU A 135 -0.51 -4.85 -4.36
CA LEU A 135 -1.09 -6.18 -4.13
C LEU A 135 -0.37 -6.93 -3.00
N GLU A 136 0.94 -6.70 -2.85
CA GLU A 136 1.72 -7.23 -1.73
C GLU A 136 1.29 -6.60 -0.40
N ALA A 137 1.02 -5.29 -0.39
CA ALA A 137 0.48 -4.61 0.78
C ALA A 137 -0.85 -5.24 1.23
N HIS A 138 -1.77 -5.50 0.29
CA HIS A 138 -3.00 -6.24 0.58
C HIS A 138 -2.71 -7.66 1.09
N ALA A 139 -1.78 -8.37 0.46
CA ALA A 139 -1.44 -9.74 0.84
C ALA A 139 -0.88 -9.83 2.27
N LEU A 140 -0.12 -8.84 2.71
CA LEU A 140 0.53 -8.84 4.01
C LEU A 140 -0.29 -8.18 5.14
N THR A 141 -1.38 -7.49 4.83
CA THR A 141 -2.26 -6.86 5.82
C THR A 141 -2.70 -7.82 6.95
N PRO A 142 -3.09 -9.10 6.72
CA PRO A 142 -3.46 -10.02 7.79
C PRO A 142 -2.31 -10.32 8.77
N ARG A 143 -1.06 -10.16 8.34
CA ARG A 143 0.11 -10.28 9.23
C ARG A 143 0.16 -9.17 10.27
N LEU A 144 -0.23 -7.96 9.87
CA LEU A 144 -0.28 -6.80 10.75
C LEU A 144 -1.48 -6.85 11.70
N THR A 145 -2.67 -7.19 11.16
CA THR A 145 -3.94 -7.07 11.89
C THR A 145 -4.28 -8.29 12.74
N CYS A 146 -3.92 -9.49 12.29
CA CYS A 146 -4.27 -10.77 12.91
C CYS A 146 -3.05 -11.62 13.29
N ALA A 147 -1.83 -11.13 13.07
CA ALA A 147 -0.58 -11.88 13.26
C ALA A 147 -0.58 -13.26 12.56
N LEU A 148 -1.27 -13.38 11.42
CA LEU A 148 -1.43 -14.63 10.68
C LEU A 148 -0.06 -15.18 10.24
N ALA A 149 0.24 -16.43 10.57
CA ALA A 149 1.50 -17.07 10.19
C ALA A 149 1.50 -17.50 8.72
N PHE A 150 2.67 -17.51 8.09
CA PHE A 150 2.85 -18.13 6.77
C PHE A 150 2.89 -19.67 6.87
N PRO A 151 2.51 -20.40 5.81
CA PRO A 151 1.82 -19.92 4.61
C PRO A 151 0.30 -19.76 4.85
N TYR A 152 -0.35 -18.94 4.02
CA TYR A 152 -1.83 -18.83 4.00
C TYR A 152 -2.35 -18.59 2.59
N CYS A 153 -3.63 -18.88 2.38
CA CYS A 153 -4.32 -18.59 1.13
C CYS A 153 -5.02 -17.24 1.24
N LEU A 154 -4.77 -16.38 0.27
CA LEU A 154 -5.41 -15.09 0.12
C LEU A 154 -6.42 -15.14 -1.03
N PHE A 155 -7.66 -14.73 -0.77
CA PHE A 155 -8.58 -14.35 -1.80
C PHE A 155 -8.57 -12.82 -1.92
N LEU A 156 -7.93 -12.33 -2.99
CA LEU A 156 -7.87 -10.91 -3.31
C LEU A 156 -9.02 -10.57 -4.25
N ALA A 157 -9.92 -9.68 -3.83
CA ALA A 157 -11.01 -9.15 -4.65
C ALA A 157 -11.00 -7.63 -4.58
N SER A 158 -10.84 -6.98 -5.71
CA SER A 158 -10.86 -5.53 -5.87
C SER A 158 -11.47 -5.15 -7.21
N GLY A 159 -11.69 -3.86 -7.45
CA GLY A 159 -12.24 -3.36 -8.72
C GLY A 159 -11.43 -3.75 -9.96
N GLY A 160 -10.12 -3.95 -9.81
CA GLY A 160 -9.23 -4.32 -10.92
C GLY A 160 -8.69 -5.75 -10.86
N HIS A 161 -8.81 -6.44 -9.72
CA HIS A 161 -8.14 -7.73 -9.51
C HIS A 161 -9.02 -8.72 -8.73
N THR A 162 -9.15 -9.93 -9.24
CA THR A 162 -9.71 -11.06 -8.51
C THR A 162 -8.78 -12.24 -8.65
N GLN A 163 -8.13 -12.64 -7.57
CA GLN A 163 -7.10 -13.67 -7.57
C GLN A 163 -7.14 -14.52 -6.29
N ILE A 164 -6.73 -15.78 -6.44
CA ILE A 164 -6.41 -16.66 -5.31
C ILE A 164 -4.90 -16.83 -5.30
N VAL A 165 -4.27 -16.48 -4.18
CA VAL A 165 -2.82 -16.45 -4.04
C VAL A 165 -2.40 -17.22 -2.80
N ALA A 166 -1.45 -18.14 -2.94
CA ALA A 166 -0.74 -18.68 -1.80
C ALA A 166 0.37 -17.71 -1.39
N VAL A 167 0.29 -17.21 -0.18
CA VAL A 167 1.28 -16.33 0.44
C VAL A 167 2.20 -17.20 1.28
N VAL A 168 3.39 -17.50 0.74
CA VAL A 168 4.36 -18.42 1.35
C VAL A 168 5.31 -17.66 2.28
N GLY A 169 5.66 -16.44 1.89
CA GLY A 169 6.53 -15.54 2.63
C GLY A 169 6.44 -14.12 2.09
N VAL A 170 7.19 -13.19 2.68
CA VAL A 170 7.35 -11.84 2.13
C VAL A 170 8.11 -11.94 0.82
N GLY A 171 7.54 -11.39 -0.27
CA GLY A 171 8.11 -11.52 -1.62
C GLY A 171 7.91 -12.90 -2.28
N GLU A 172 7.27 -13.86 -1.59
CA GLU A 172 7.06 -15.23 -2.07
C GLU A 172 5.57 -15.52 -2.24
N TYR A 173 5.09 -15.36 -3.48
CA TYR A 173 3.67 -15.49 -3.83
C TYR A 173 3.49 -16.49 -4.97
N VAL A 174 2.49 -17.37 -4.84
CA VAL A 174 2.08 -18.29 -5.91
C VAL A 174 0.63 -18.01 -6.27
N ARG A 175 0.39 -17.53 -7.48
CA ARG A 175 -0.97 -17.32 -7.97
C ARG A 175 -1.60 -18.65 -8.33
N LEU A 176 -2.60 -19.08 -7.58
CA LEU A 176 -3.34 -20.33 -7.77
C LEU A 176 -4.48 -20.18 -8.77
N GLY A 177 -5.07 -18.99 -8.86
CA GLY A 177 -6.15 -18.69 -9.79
C GLY A 177 -6.36 -17.20 -9.98
N THR A 178 -6.98 -16.82 -11.07
CA THR A 178 -7.38 -15.45 -11.38
C THR A 178 -8.67 -15.48 -12.19
N THR A 179 -9.43 -14.38 -12.15
CA THR A 179 -10.56 -14.23 -13.08
C THR A 179 -10.07 -14.27 -14.53
N VAL A 180 -10.90 -14.82 -15.41
CA VAL A 180 -10.60 -14.95 -16.84
C VAL A 180 -11.13 -13.74 -17.61
N ASP A 181 -12.15 -13.09 -17.09
CA ASP A 181 -12.85 -11.96 -17.70
C ASP A 181 -12.77 -10.75 -16.77
N ASP A 182 -13.89 -10.27 -16.25
CA ASP A 182 -13.96 -9.11 -15.36
C ASP A 182 -13.58 -9.45 -13.89
N ALA A 183 -13.08 -8.46 -13.18
CA ALA A 183 -12.92 -8.55 -11.74
C ALA A 183 -14.29 -8.73 -11.06
N MET A 184 -14.33 -9.42 -9.92
CA MET A 184 -15.57 -9.80 -9.23
C MET A 184 -16.46 -8.59 -8.88
N GLU A 185 -15.89 -7.45 -8.56
CA GLU A 185 -16.65 -6.22 -8.27
C GLU A 185 -17.35 -5.66 -9.50
N ILE A 186 -16.72 -5.73 -10.68
CA ILE A 186 -17.34 -5.33 -11.95
C ILE A 186 -18.49 -6.28 -12.27
N GLY A 187 -18.28 -7.59 -12.15
CA GLY A 187 -19.34 -8.60 -12.33
C GLY A 187 -20.53 -8.39 -11.40
N ARG A 188 -20.30 -7.99 -10.15
CA ARG A 188 -21.37 -7.67 -9.19
C ARG A 188 -22.15 -6.41 -9.57
N ALA A 189 -21.48 -5.38 -10.09
CA ALA A 189 -22.15 -4.17 -10.56
C ALA A 189 -23.07 -4.48 -11.74
N SER A 190 -22.58 -5.23 -12.74
CA SER A 190 -23.36 -5.66 -13.91
C SER A 190 -24.57 -6.51 -13.54
N CYS A 191 -24.50 -7.33 -12.47
CA CYS A 191 -25.64 -8.09 -11.98
C CYS A 191 -26.69 -7.22 -11.28
N ARG A 192 -26.31 -6.11 -10.66
CA ARG A 192 -27.24 -5.17 -10.00
C ARG A 192 -28.07 -4.35 -10.98
N GLU A 193 -27.54 -4.07 -12.17
CA GLU A 193 -28.24 -3.30 -13.21
C GLU A 193 -29.27 -4.13 -14.00
N ARG A 194 -29.29 -5.45 -13.80
CA ARG A 194 -30.22 -6.38 -14.50
C ARG A 194 -31.47 -6.80 -13.71
N VAL A 195 -31.71 -6.18 -12.55
CA VAL A 195 -32.90 -6.50 -11.70
C VAL A 195 -33.89 -5.36 -11.69
#